data_ee2a5c810c1703c6593795e1b777385a
#
_entry.id   ee2a5c810c1703c6593795e1b777385a
#
_cell.length_a   1.000
_cell.length_b   1.000
_cell.length_c   1.000
_cell.angle_alpha   90.00
_cell.angle_beta   90.00
_cell.angle_gamma   90.00
#
_symmetry.space_group_name_H-M   'P 1'
#
loop_
_entity.id
_entity.type
_entity.pdbx_description
1 polymer ?
#
loop_
_entity_poly.entity_id
_entity_poly.type
_entity_poly.pdbx_seq_one_letter_code
_entity_poly.pdbx_strand_id
1 'polypeptide(L)'
;MPDILPHEKGFHVSWDQMHRDARALAWRLDGKGPEDGSWRAIVAITRGGMAPAMIVARELDVRTVDTVSVKSYHHQDRAEAVILKAPDADLMGDGIGILIIDDLVDSGKTIELVRANYPKAHFATVYAKPKGRPMVDTFITEVSQDTWIFFPVSYTHLRAHETKCY
;
A
#
# COMPACT_ATOMS: atom_id res chain seq x y z
N MET A 1 21.04 -16.67 24.31
CA MET A 1 20.54 -16.76 22.93
C MET A 1 21.04 -15.54 22.20
N PRO A 2 21.72 -15.68 21.07
CA PRO A 2 22.05 -14.51 20.28
C PRO A 2 20.74 -13.84 19.87
N ASP A 3 20.66 -12.52 20.04
CA ASP A 3 19.53 -11.74 19.59
C ASP A 3 19.42 -11.91 18.06
N ILE A 4 18.37 -12.59 17.63
CA ILE A 4 18.06 -12.72 16.23
C ILE A 4 17.72 -11.31 15.73
N LEU A 5 18.56 -10.77 14.88
CA LEU A 5 18.33 -9.45 14.29
C LEU A 5 16.95 -9.43 13.60
N PRO A 6 16.19 -8.32 13.68
CA PRO A 6 14.82 -8.25 13.12
C PRO A 6 14.69 -8.71 11.67
N HIS A 7 15.78 -8.62 10.89
CA HIS A 7 15.81 -9.07 9.50
C HIS A 7 15.92 -10.59 9.31
N GLU A 8 16.14 -11.37 10.37
CA GLU A 8 16.22 -12.83 10.32
C GLU A 8 14.86 -13.50 10.44
N LYS A 9 13.83 -12.77 10.92
CA LYS A 9 12.44 -13.22 10.99
C LYS A 9 11.57 -12.41 10.04
N GLY A 10 11.81 -12.54 8.74
CA GLY A 10 11.10 -11.77 7.76
C GLY A 10 10.34 -12.64 6.77
N PHE A 11 9.26 -12.11 6.25
CA PHE A 11 8.55 -12.63 5.09
C PHE A 11 9.08 -11.92 3.84
N HIS A 12 9.77 -12.66 2.98
CA HIS A 12 10.36 -12.12 1.77
C HIS A 12 9.38 -12.22 0.61
N VAL A 13 9.06 -11.09 0.00
CA VAL A 13 8.20 -11.01 -1.18
C VAL A 13 9.08 -10.79 -2.40
N SER A 14 9.06 -11.73 -3.34
CA SER A 14 9.69 -11.58 -4.65
C SER A 14 8.84 -10.73 -5.59
N TRP A 15 9.41 -10.27 -6.70
CA TRP A 15 8.63 -9.59 -7.75
C TRP A 15 7.51 -10.48 -8.30
N ASP A 16 7.77 -11.77 -8.50
CA ASP A 16 6.75 -12.72 -8.95
C ASP A 16 5.61 -12.85 -7.94
N GLN A 17 5.93 -12.90 -6.66
CA GLN A 17 4.92 -12.96 -5.59
C GLN A 17 4.09 -11.68 -5.55
N MET A 18 4.75 -10.51 -5.61
CA MET A 18 4.06 -9.22 -5.65
C MET A 18 3.13 -9.12 -6.86
N HIS A 19 3.58 -9.55 -8.03
CA HIS A 19 2.77 -9.54 -9.25
C HIS A 19 1.52 -10.42 -9.10
N ARG A 20 1.69 -11.65 -8.63
CA ARG A 20 0.57 -12.57 -8.41
C ARG A 20 -0.43 -12.03 -7.38
N ASP A 21 0.06 -11.52 -6.28
CA ASP A 21 -0.81 -11.02 -5.19
C ASP A 21 -1.53 -9.73 -5.60
N ALA A 22 -0.86 -8.84 -6.32
CA ALA A 22 -1.49 -7.64 -6.86
C ALA A 22 -2.56 -7.96 -7.93
N ARG A 23 -2.34 -8.97 -8.76
CA ARG A 23 -3.37 -9.46 -9.68
C ARG A 23 -4.56 -10.06 -8.94
N ALA A 24 -4.30 -10.84 -7.89
CA ALA A 24 -5.37 -11.37 -7.04
C ALA A 24 -6.18 -10.25 -6.39
N LEU A 25 -5.52 -9.16 -5.97
CA LEU A 25 -6.19 -7.96 -5.46
C LEU A 25 -7.09 -7.34 -6.53
N ALA A 26 -6.58 -7.18 -7.76
CA ALA A 26 -7.36 -6.66 -8.87
C ALA A 26 -8.63 -7.50 -9.12
N TRP A 27 -8.52 -8.80 -9.10
CA TRP A 27 -9.66 -9.70 -9.31
C TRP A 27 -10.72 -9.58 -8.21
N ARG A 28 -10.32 -9.33 -6.97
CA ARG A 28 -11.27 -9.04 -5.89
C ARG A 28 -11.98 -7.70 -6.06
N LEU A 29 -11.34 -6.75 -6.71
CA LEU A 29 -11.85 -5.40 -6.91
C LEU A 29 -12.64 -5.24 -8.22
N ASP A 30 -12.52 -6.19 -9.12
CA ASP A 30 -13.21 -6.16 -10.40
C ASP A 30 -14.74 -6.20 -10.21
N GLY A 31 -15.43 -5.28 -10.86
CA GLY A 31 -16.89 -5.16 -10.76
C GLY A 31 -17.39 -4.63 -9.42
N LYS A 32 -16.53 -4.12 -8.54
CA LYS A 32 -16.89 -3.65 -7.19
C LYS A 32 -16.98 -2.13 -7.05
N GLY A 33 -16.78 -1.39 -8.13
CA GLY A 33 -16.94 0.06 -8.11
C GLY A 33 -18.35 0.49 -7.74
N PRO A 34 -18.54 1.67 -7.12
CA PRO A 34 -19.78 2.04 -6.43
C PRO A 34 -20.97 2.35 -7.34
N GLU A 35 -20.74 2.73 -8.61
CA GLU A 35 -21.84 3.13 -9.50
C GLU A 35 -22.24 2.02 -10.46
N ASP A 36 -21.33 1.65 -11.35
CA ASP A 36 -21.56 0.64 -12.41
C ASP A 36 -20.62 -0.56 -12.28
N GLY A 37 -19.93 -0.68 -11.16
CA GLY A 37 -18.91 -1.69 -10.92
C GLY A 37 -17.52 -1.26 -11.37
N SER A 38 -17.37 -0.16 -12.10
CA SER A 38 -16.07 0.35 -12.55
C SER A 38 -15.44 1.31 -11.53
N TRP A 39 -14.14 1.50 -11.65
CA TRP A 39 -13.36 2.44 -10.86
C TRP A 39 -12.91 3.61 -11.72
N ARG A 40 -13.08 4.85 -11.20
CA ARG A 40 -12.73 6.06 -11.97
C ARG A 40 -11.24 6.30 -12.04
N ALA A 41 -10.54 6.02 -10.96
CA ALA A 41 -9.10 6.22 -10.85
C ALA A 41 -8.48 5.36 -9.76
N ILE A 42 -7.18 5.21 -9.82
CA ILE A 42 -6.36 4.58 -8.78
C ILE A 42 -5.39 5.62 -8.24
N VAL A 43 -5.24 5.66 -6.92
CA VAL A 43 -4.26 6.48 -6.22
C VAL A 43 -3.31 5.57 -5.46
N ALA A 44 -2.03 5.65 -5.77
CA ALA A 44 -0.99 4.90 -5.05
C ALA A 44 -0.51 5.70 -3.85
N ILE A 45 -0.47 5.07 -2.69
CA ILE A 45 0.25 5.61 -1.54
C ILE A 45 1.74 5.35 -1.76
N THR A 46 2.49 6.41 -2.00
CA THR A 46 3.89 6.28 -2.34
C THR A 46 4.72 5.99 -1.08
N ARG A 47 5.78 5.29 -1.20
CA ARG A 47 6.31 4.62 -2.41
C ARG A 47 5.79 3.19 -2.55
N GLY A 48 5.49 2.51 -1.45
CA GLY A 48 5.17 1.08 -1.42
C GLY A 48 3.98 0.67 -2.30
N GLY A 49 2.98 1.53 -2.41
CA GLY A 49 1.79 1.28 -3.21
C GLY A 49 1.97 1.42 -4.72
N MET A 50 3.10 1.95 -5.18
CA MET A 50 3.29 2.23 -6.62
C MET A 50 3.31 0.97 -7.48
N ALA A 51 4.02 -0.07 -7.06
CA ALA A 51 4.10 -1.32 -7.81
C ALA A 51 2.73 -2.04 -7.88
N PRO A 52 2.04 -2.31 -6.74
CA PRO A 52 0.72 -2.93 -6.81
C PRO A 52 -0.32 -2.06 -7.52
N ALA A 53 -0.28 -0.73 -7.38
CA ALA A 53 -1.20 0.17 -8.08
C ALA A 53 -1.06 0.08 -9.60
N MET A 54 0.16 0.01 -10.12
CA MET A 54 0.40 -0.18 -11.55
C MET A 54 -0.20 -1.51 -12.05
N ILE A 55 0.00 -2.59 -11.32
CA ILE A 55 -0.49 -3.92 -11.70
C ILE A 55 -2.03 -3.91 -11.68
N VAL A 56 -2.65 -3.39 -10.63
CA VAL A 56 -4.10 -3.30 -10.51
C VAL A 56 -4.69 -2.41 -11.60
N ALA A 57 -4.07 -1.28 -11.92
CA ALA A 57 -4.51 -0.38 -12.98
C ALA A 57 -4.54 -1.08 -14.36
N ARG A 58 -3.52 -1.88 -14.64
CA ARG A 58 -3.46 -2.67 -15.88
C ARG A 58 -4.52 -3.77 -15.91
N GLU A 59 -4.69 -4.52 -14.84
CA GLU A 59 -5.65 -5.62 -14.76
C GLU A 59 -7.11 -5.12 -14.87
N LEU A 60 -7.42 -3.96 -14.28
CA LEU A 60 -8.77 -3.37 -14.31
C LEU A 60 -9.01 -2.40 -15.47
N ASP A 61 -8.03 -2.18 -16.33
CA ASP A 61 -8.06 -1.19 -17.41
C ASP A 61 -8.42 0.24 -16.93
N VAL A 62 -7.92 0.60 -15.76
CA VAL A 62 -8.05 1.95 -15.21
C VAL A 62 -6.85 2.79 -15.66
N ARG A 63 -7.09 3.80 -16.47
CA ARG A 63 -6.02 4.61 -17.08
C ARG A 63 -5.61 5.82 -16.27
N THR A 64 -6.48 6.31 -15.41
CA THR A 64 -6.18 7.46 -14.56
C THR A 64 -5.56 6.98 -13.25
N VAL A 65 -4.28 7.31 -13.06
CA VAL A 65 -3.51 6.95 -11.87
C VAL A 65 -2.85 8.20 -11.32
N ASP A 66 -3.01 8.43 -10.03
CA ASP A 66 -2.39 9.52 -9.28
C ASP A 66 -1.68 8.96 -8.04
N THR A 67 -1.05 9.82 -7.27
CA THR A 67 -0.30 9.44 -6.08
C THR A 67 -0.65 10.33 -4.89
N VAL A 68 -0.54 9.76 -3.70
CA VAL A 68 -0.51 10.49 -2.42
C VAL A 68 0.76 10.11 -1.69
N SER A 69 1.52 11.11 -1.24
CA SER A 69 2.75 10.89 -0.48
C SER A 69 2.53 11.26 0.98
N VAL A 70 2.80 10.30 1.85
CA VAL A 70 2.66 10.46 3.30
C VAL A 70 4.03 10.26 3.96
N LYS A 71 4.35 11.12 4.90
CA LYS A 71 5.56 11.00 5.72
C LYS A 71 5.19 10.89 7.19
N SER A 72 5.81 9.93 7.86
CA SER A 72 5.70 9.78 9.30
C SER A 72 6.84 10.52 9.99
N TYR A 73 6.52 11.29 11.01
CA TYR A 73 7.48 11.97 11.88
C TYR A 73 7.41 11.35 13.27
N HIS A 74 8.58 11.11 13.85
CA HIS A 74 8.70 10.66 15.23
C HIS A 74 9.24 11.83 16.07
N HIS A 75 8.36 12.45 16.85
CA HIS A 75 8.74 13.45 17.83
C HIS A 75 8.29 13.00 19.22
N GLN A 76 9.24 12.91 20.17
CA GLN A 76 8.99 12.69 21.60
C GLN A 76 7.88 11.64 21.86
N ASP A 77 8.09 10.40 21.40
CA ASP A 77 7.18 9.25 21.57
C ASP A 77 5.82 9.36 20.87
N ARG A 78 5.62 10.34 20.01
CA ARG A 78 4.44 10.45 19.15
C ARG A 78 4.82 10.31 17.68
N ALA A 79 4.17 9.36 17.02
CA ALA A 79 4.23 9.23 15.57
C ALA A 79 3.12 10.08 14.94
N GLU A 80 3.49 11.12 14.22
CA GLU A 80 2.57 11.92 13.41
C GLU A 80 2.78 11.64 11.93
N ALA A 81 1.69 11.54 11.19
CA ALA A 81 1.72 11.38 9.74
C ALA A 81 1.23 12.66 9.06
N VAL A 82 1.91 13.05 7.99
CA VAL A 82 1.59 14.27 7.22
C VAL A 82 1.54 13.93 5.74
N ILE A 83 0.56 14.49 5.03
CA ILE A 83 0.50 14.40 3.56
C ILE A 83 1.50 15.41 2.98
N LEU A 84 2.52 14.91 2.31
CA LEU A 84 3.51 15.74 1.60
C LEU A 84 3.03 16.15 0.21
N LYS A 85 2.31 15.27 -0.47
CA LYS A 85 1.76 15.51 -1.81
C LYS A 85 0.37 14.92 -1.85
N ALA A 86 -0.63 15.73 -2.08
CA ALA A 86 -2.01 15.30 -2.28
C ALA A 86 -2.26 14.95 -3.76
N PRO A 87 -3.18 14.02 -4.05
CA PRO A 87 -3.64 13.81 -5.42
C PRO A 87 -4.46 15.00 -5.91
N ASP A 88 -4.75 15.01 -7.21
CA ASP A 88 -5.54 16.07 -7.84
C ASP A 88 -6.91 16.21 -7.16
N ALA A 89 -7.23 17.44 -6.72
CA ALA A 89 -8.44 17.69 -5.93
C ALA A 89 -9.73 17.50 -6.75
N ASP A 90 -9.70 17.87 -8.03
CA ASP A 90 -10.86 17.72 -8.91
C ASP A 90 -11.13 16.25 -9.24
N LEU A 91 -10.07 15.46 -9.37
CA LEU A 91 -10.18 14.01 -9.54
C LEU A 91 -10.79 13.34 -8.31
N MET A 92 -10.33 13.75 -7.12
CA MET A 92 -10.65 13.03 -5.87
C MET A 92 -12.04 13.32 -5.33
N GLY A 93 -12.43 14.60 -5.24
CA GLY A 93 -13.62 14.94 -4.48
C GLY A 93 -13.59 14.36 -3.07
N ASP A 94 -14.62 13.61 -2.69
CA ASP A 94 -14.70 12.86 -1.41
C ASP A 94 -14.15 11.42 -1.52
N GLY A 95 -13.64 11.04 -2.70
CA GLY A 95 -13.03 9.75 -2.95
C GLY A 95 -13.95 8.69 -3.58
N ILE A 96 -15.22 9.00 -3.82
CA ILE A 96 -16.13 8.00 -4.41
C ILE A 96 -15.62 7.52 -5.78
N GLY A 97 -15.63 6.22 -5.99
CA GLY A 97 -15.13 5.60 -7.22
C GLY A 97 -13.60 5.55 -7.35
N ILE A 98 -12.87 5.95 -6.31
CA ILE A 98 -11.40 5.95 -6.27
C ILE A 98 -10.91 4.75 -5.46
N LEU A 99 -9.98 3.99 -6.06
CA LEU A 99 -9.19 2.98 -5.35
C LEU A 99 -7.91 3.62 -4.82
N ILE A 100 -7.68 3.53 -3.52
CA ILE A 100 -6.41 3.94 -2.91
C ILE A 100 -5.66 2.68 -2.50
N ILE A 101 -4.46 2.51 -3.05
CA ILE A 101 -3.70 1.25 -2.96
C ILE A 101 -2.35 1.47 -2.27
N ASP A 102 -2.06 0.60 -1.31
CA ASP A 102 -0.74 0.46 -0.71
C ASP A 102 -0.30 -1.01 -0.76
N ASP A 103 0.96 -1.27 -0.48
CA ASP A 103 1.49 -2.64 -0.41
C ASP A 103 1.07 -3.34 0.89
N LEU A 104 1.11 -2.62 1.99
CA LEU A 104 0.87 -3.14 3.34
C LEU A 104 0.13 -2.13 4.20
N VAL A 105 -0.82 -2.59 5.00
CA VAL A 105 -1.30 -1.85 6.16
C VAL A 105 -0.70 -2.47 7.43
N ASP A 106 0.09 -1.69 8.17
CA ASP A 106 0.72 -2.12 9.43
C ASP A 106 -0.11 -1.69 10.65
N SER A 107 0.12 -0.49 11.19
CA SER A 107 -0.67 0.07 12.28
C SER A 107 -1.98 0.72 11.80
N GLY A 108 -2.05 1.07 10.53
CA GLY A 108 -3.19 1.76 9.92
C GLY A 108 -3.14 3.28 9.97
N LYS A 109 -2.12 3.88 10.57
CA LYS A 109 -2.02 5.35 10.73
C LYS A 109 -1.98 6.12 9.41
N THR A 110 -1.23 5.61 8.43
CA THR A 110 -1.17 6.20 7.09
C THR A 110 -2.54 6.19 6.43
N ILE A 111 -3.20 5.04 6.45
CA ILE A 111 -4.54 4.88 5.87
C ILE A 111 -5.56 5.75 6.59
N GLU A 112 -5.53 5.81 7.90
CA GLU A 112 -6.41 6.66 8.71
C GLU A 112 -6.32 8.13 8.27
N LEU A 113 -5.12 8.66 8.11
CA LEU A 113 -4.90 10.03 7.63
C LEU A 113 -5.47 10.27 6.24
N VAL A 114 -5.21 9.37 5.30
CA VAL A 114 -5.69 9.50 3.92
C VAL A 114 -7.22 9.33 3.87
N ARG A 115 -7.77 8.39 4.63
CA ARG A 115 -9.23 8.19 4.73
C ARG A 115 -9.95 9.41 5.32
N ALA A 116 -9.34 10.12 6.26
CA ALA A 116 -9.92 11.34 6.81
C ALA A 116 -10.14 12.42 5.73
N ASN A 117 -9.28 12.45 4.71
CA ASN A 117 -9.41 13.37 3.57
C ASN A 117 -10.34 12.85 2.46
N TYR A 118 -10.41 11.53 2.29
CA TYR A 118 -11.19 10.90 1.20
C TYR A 118 -12.06 9.78 1.78
N PRO A 119 -13.10 10.11 2.54
CA PRO A 119 -13.85 9.11 3.33
C PRO A 119 -14.64 8.10 2.49
N LYS A 120 -14.96 8.42 1.25
CA LYS A 120 -15.69 7.53 0.34
C LYS A 120 -14.79 6.73 -0.60
N ALA A 121 -13.47 6.90 -0.52
CA ALA A 121 -12.54 6.08 -1.28
C ALA A 121 -12.53 4.64 -0.76
N HIS A 122 -12.21 3.71 -1.64
CA HIS A 122 -12.00 2.32 -1.29
C HIS A 122 -10.50 2.05 -1.09
N PHE A 123 -10.14 1.61 0.10
CA PHE A 123 -8.74 1.35 0.47
C PHE A 123 -8.42 -0.13 0.31
N ALA A 124 -7.39 -0.42 -0.44
CA ALA A 124 -6.95 -1.78 -0.70
C ALA A 124 -5.44 -1.92 -0.51
N THR A 125 -5.03 -3.01 0.12
CA THR A 125 -3.62 -3.37 0.27
C THR A 125 -3.39 -4.81 -0.16
N VAL A 126 -2.17 -5.12 -0.56
CA VAL A 126 -1.82 -6.52 -0.87
C VAL A 126 -1.74 -7.32 0.42
N TYR A 127 -1.06 -6.78 1.43
CA TYR A 127 -0.88 -7.41 2.73
C TYR A 127 -1.52 -6.57 3.84
N ALA A 128 -1.96 -7.25 4.89
CA ALA A 128 -2.52 -6.57 6.06
C ALA A 128 -2.03 -7.24 7.35
N LYS A 129 -1.63 -6.42 8.32
CA LYS A 129 -1.37 -6.87 9.68
C LYS A 129 -2.61 -6.66 10.55
N PRO A 130 -2.79 -7.44 11.63
CA PRO A 130 -4.02 -7.40 12.43
C PRO A 130 -4.44 -6.02 12.93
N LYS A 131 -3.49 -5.17 13.34
CA LYS A 131 -3.81 -3.81 13.82
C LYS A 131 -4.30 -2.87 12.72
N GLY A 132 -3.77 -3.02 11.52
CA GLY A 132 -4.14 -2.16 10.37
C GLY A 132 -5.32 -2.68 9.56
N ARG A 133 -5.60 -3.98 9.65
CA ARG A 133 -6.66 -4.63 8.87
C ARG A 133 -8.02 -3.93 8.93
N PRO A 134 -8.51 -3.43 10.09
CA PRO A 134 -9.80 -2.73 10.15
C PRO A 134 -9.84 -1.44 9.32
N MET A 135 -8.69 -0.87 8.96
CA MET A 135 -8.60 0.38 8.21
C MET A 135 -8.71 0.20 6.69
N VAL A 136 -8.60 -1.02 6.18
CA VAL A 136 -8.71 -1.31 4.75
C VAL A 136 -10.00 -2.06 4.43
N ASP A 137 -10.50 -1.84 3.22
CA ASP A 137 -11.73 -2.46 2.73
C ASP A 137 -11.47 -3.80 2.04
N THR A 138 -10.31 -3.95 1.40
CA THR A 138 -9.89 -5.16 0.70
C THR A 138 -8.41 -5.42 0.89
N PHE A 139 -8.04 -6.66 1.14
CA PHE A 139 -6.64 -7.12 1.16
C PHE A 139 -6.57 -8.58 0.71
N ILE A 140 -5.35 -9.08 0.46
CA ILE A 140 -5.15 -10.46 -0.02
C ILE A 140 -4.66 -11.37 1.09
N THR A 141 -3.54 -11.03 1.72
CA THR A 141 -2.87 -11.91 2.69
C THR A 141 -2.68 -11.20 4.02
N GLU A 142 -3.13 -11.84 5.09
CA GLU A 142 -2.84 -11.41 6.46
C GLU A 142 -1.48 -11.92 6.90
N VAL A 143 -0.70 -11.04 7.51
CA VAL A 143 0.63 -11.34 8.05
C VAL A 143 0.65 -10.97 9.52
N SER A 144 1.33 -11.75 10.37
CA SER A 144 1.37 -11.48 11.80
C SER A 144 2.00 -10.11 12.11
N GLN A 145 1.56 -9.49 13.21
CA GLN A 145 1.95 -8.13 13.57
C GLN A 145 3.45 -7.95 13.76
N ASP A 146 4.12 -8.96 14.27
CA ASP A 146 5.54 -8.97 14.59
C ASP A 146 6.45 -9.40 13.42
N THR A 147 5.86 -9.74 12.28
CA THR A 147 6.62 -10.14 11.09
C THR A 147 7.04 -8.91 10.28
N TRP A 148 8.32 -8.84 9.96
CA TRP A 148 8.82 -7.84 9.00
C TRP A 148 8.63 -8.34 7.57
N ILE A 149 8.08 -7.50 6.70
CA ILE A 149 7.92 -7.83 5.28
C ILE A 149 9.02 -7.14 4.49
N PHE A 150 9.79 -7.95 3.77
CA PHE A 150 10.81 -7.46 2.83
C PHE A 150 10.21 -7.42 1.42
N PHE A 151 9.85 -6.23 0.99
CA PHE A 151 9.36 -6.02 -0.37
C PHE A 151 10.53 -5.96 -1.36
N PRO A 152 10.32 -6.34 -2.64
CA PRO A 152 11.40 -6.35 -3.62
C PRO A 152 12.05 -4.97 -3.82
N VAL A 153 11.26 -3.89 -3.71
CA VAL A 153 11.75 -2.50 -3.83
C VAL A 153 12.64 -2.12 -2.65
N SER A 154 12.25 -2.44 -1.43
CA SER A 154 13.03 -2.16 -0.22
C SER A 154 14.35 -2.93 -0.21
N TYR A 155 14.31 -4.17 -0.69
CA TYR A 155 15.47 -5.05 -0.75
C TYR A 155 16.52 -4.59 -1.77
N THR A 156 16.09 -3.98 -2.86
CA THR A 156 16.99 -3.43 -3.89
C THR A 156 17.92 -2.35 -3.33
N HIS A 157 17.42 -1.50 -2.43
CA HIS A 157 18.24 -0.47 -1.80
C HIS A 157 19.35 -1.05 -0.93
N LEU A 158 19.07 -2.07 -0.15
CA LEU A 158 20.07 -2.76 0.68
C LEU A 158 21.15 -3.45 -0.18
N ARG A 159 20.75 -4.11 -1.24
CA ARG A 159 21.69 -4.77 -2.17
C ARG A 159 22.62 -3.81 -2.90
N ALA A 160 22.20 -2.61 -3.19
CA ALA A 160 23.06 -1.61 -3.81
C ALA A 160 24.26 -1.21 -2.93
N HIS A 161 24.13 -1.36 -1.62
CA HIS A 161 25.25 -1.18 -0.69
C HIS A 161 26.15 -2.41 -0.60
N GLU A 162 25.59 -3.61 -0.73
CA GLU A 162 26.35 -4.86 -0.69
C GLU A 162 27.19 -5.07 -1.96
N THR A 163 26.70 -4.69 -3.12
CA THR A 163 27.43 -4.85 -4.40
C THR A 163 28.64 -3.94 -4.54
N LYS A 164 28.84 -2.97 -3.68
CA LYS A 164 30.06 -2.16 -3.64
C LYS A 164 31.23 -2.85 -2.93
N CYS A 165 31.02 -4.04 -2.41
CA CYS A 165 32.02 -4.82 -1.69
C CYS A 165 32.67 -5.93 -2.53
N TYR A 166 32.39 -6.01 -3.82
CA TYR A 166 32.97 -7.01 -4.73
C TYR A 166 33.73 -6.36 -5.87
#